data_3242af7360811cda794f041263312a52
#
_entry.id   3242af7360811cda794f041263312a52
#
_cell.length_a   1.000
_cell.length_b   1.000
_cell.length_c   1.000
_cell.angle_alpha   90.00
_cell.angle_beta   90.00
_cell.angle_gamma   90.00
#
_symmetry.space_group_name_H-M   'P 1'
#
loop_
_entity.id
_entity.type
_entity.pdbx_description
1 polymer ?
#
loop_
_entity_poly.entity_id
_entity_poly.type
_entity_poly.pdbx_seq_one_letter_code
_entity_poly.pdbx_strand_id
1 'polypeptide(L)'
;MAKRGDNIRKRKDGRWEGRYKKGRAVDGCIIYGSVYGKTYKEVKEKMAAIISHPLQVATPKGQGKTFGEVLNLWMDNNRARLKGGTINKYQNLIDTHVMPELGQTKINELSATRINTFLNEKISRGRVDGSGGLSASYVRSIMLVINAAIKY
;
A
#
# COMPACT_ATOMS: atom_id res chain seq x y z
N MET A 1 1.97 26.99 29.00
CA MET A 1 3.23 26.83 28.24
C MET A 1 3.30 25.41 27.68
N ALA A 2 3.61 25.25 26.40
CA ALA A 2 3.82 23.91 25.79
C ALA A 2 5.09 23.29 26.39
N LYS A 3 5.00 22.08 26.96
CA LYS A 3 6.17 21.36 27.47
C LYS A 3 7.06 20.95 26.30
N ARG A 4 8.39 21.12 26.44
CA ARG A 4 9.38 20.64 25.46
C ARG A 4 9.18 19.13 25.23
N GLY A 5 8.80 18.73 23.99
CA GLY A 5 8.60 17.32 23.62
C GLY A 5 7.21 16.95 23.12
N ASP A 6 6.19 17.77 23.34
CA ASP A 6 4.79 17.38 23.03
C ASP A 6 4.38 17.58 21.53
N ASN A 7 5.25 18.06 20.65
CA ASN A 7 4.94 18.35 19.23
C ASN A 7 3.61 19.10 19.00
N ILE A 8 3.17 19.89 20.02
CA ILE A 8 1.94 20.67 20.01
C ILE A 8 2.32 22.15 20.06
N ARG A 9 1.81 22.93 19.13
CA ARG A 9 2.06 24.37 19.03
C ARG A 9 0.78 25.18 18.82
N LYS A 10 0.76 26.41 19.30
CA LYS A 10 -0.31 27.37 18.99
C LYS A 10 0.00 28.06 17.68
N ARG A 11 -0.95 28.06 16.77
CA ARG A 11 -0.86 28.74 15.46
C ARG A 11 -1.19 30.22 15.58
N LYS A 12 -0.82 31.00 14.57
CA LYS A 12 -1.15 32.43 14.49
C LYS A 12 -2.66 32.68 14.41
N ASP A 13 -3.43 31.71 13.90
CA ASP A 13 -4.88 31.73 13.80
C ASP A 13 -5.61 31.38 15.12
N GLY A 14 -4.87 31.25 16.24
CA GLY A 14 -5.40 30.96 17.56
C GLY A 14 -5.66 29.48 17.85
N ARG A 15 -5.67 28.61 16.85
CA ARG A 15 -5.85 27.16 17.01
C ARG A 15 -4.57 26.49 17.48
N TRP A 16 -4.71 25.34 18.13
CA TRP A 16 -3.62 24.46 18.47
C TRP A 16 -3.44 23.38 17.43
N GLU A 17 -2.21 23.07 17.06
CA GLU A 17 -1.82 22.03 16.11
C GLU A 17 -0.88 21.05 16.81
N GLY A 18 -1.20 19.75 16.74
CA GLY A 18 -0.35 18.66 17.16
C GLY A 18 0.12 17.84 15.95
N ARG A 19 1.42 17.56 15.88
CA ARG A 19 2.00 16.71 14.82
C ARG A 19 2.37 15.34 15.38
N TYR A 20 1.98 14.29 14.70
CA TYR A 20 2.32 12.90 15.04
C TYR A 20 2.88 12.16 13.85
N LYS A 21 3.66 11.10 14.11
CA LYS A 21 4.17 10.22 13.08
C LYS A 21 3.04 9.30 12.60
N LYS A 22 2.64 9.41 11.33
CA LYS A 22 1.59 8.60 10.72
C LYS A 22 2.13 7.26 10.20
N GLY A 23 3.40 7.22 9.80
CA GLY A 23 4.05 6.04 9.25
C GLY A 23 5.36 6.39 8.57
N ARG A 24 5.86 5.45 7.79
CA ARG A 24 7.00 5.65 6.88
C ARG A 24 6.57 5.40 5.45
N ALA A 25 7.04 6.22 4.53
CA ALA A 25 6.91 5.99 3.10
C ALA A 25 7.82 4.84 2.65
N VAL A 26 7.62 4.36 1.43
CA VAL A 26 8.42 3.26 0.86
C VAL A 26 9.92 3.62 0.76
N ASP A 27 10.24 4.90 0.62
CA ASP A 27 11.59 5.46 0.61
C ASP A 27 12.22 5.64 2.00
N GLY A 28 11.52 5.19 3.06
CA GLY A 28 11.96 5.31 4.45
C GLY A 28 11.65 6.65 5.11
N CYS A 29 11.19 7.67 4.38
CA CYS A 29 10.81 8.97 4.92
C CYS A 29 9.63 8.89 5.89
N ILE A 30 9.69 9.67 6.98
CA ILE A 30 8.62 9.71 7.97
C ILE A 30 7.47 10.57 7.47
N ILE A 31 6.29 9.97 7.38
CA ILE A 31 5.05 10.68 7.07
C ILE A 31 4.47 11.22 8.37
N TYR A 32 4.22 12.53 8.42
CA TYR A 32 3.59 13.19 9.56
C TYR A 32 2.10 13.45 9.28
N GLY A 33 1.28 13.29 10.32
CA GLY A 33 -0.09 13.76 10.36
C GLY A 33 -0.21 14.95 11.30
N SER A 34 -1.27 15.75 11.15
CA SER A 34 -1.58 16.87 12.04
C SER A 34 -3.00 16.76 12.55
N VAL A 35 -3.22 17.12 13.81
CA VAL A 35 -4.53 17.28 14.44
C VAL A 35 -4.68 18.70 14.94
N TYR A 36 -5.91 19.19 14.93
CA TYR A 36 -6.23 20.56 15.31
C TYR A 36 -7.29 20.58 16.41
N GLY A 37 -7.21 21.60 17.28
CA GLY A 37 -8.17 21.84 18.34
C GLY A 37 -8.17 23.29 18.80
N LYS A 38 -9.22 23.66 19.53
CA LYS A 38 -9.33 25.00 20.14
C LYS A 38 -8.45 25.17 21.36
N THR A 39 -8.15 24.06 22.06
CA THR A 39 -7.34 24.04 23.29
C THR A 39 -6.19 23.06 23.18
N TYR A 40 -5.13 23.31 23.95
CA TYR A 40 -3.99 22.39 24.09
C TYR A 40 -4.43 21.00 24.58
N LYS A 41 -5.34 20.95 25.57
CA LYS A 41 -5.84 19.71 26.17
C LYS A 41 -6.58 18.85 25.12
N GLU A 42 -7.44 19.46 24.32
CA GLU A 42 -8.16 18.80 23.25
C GLU A 42 -7.21 18.16 22.22
N VAL A 43 -6.16 18.88 21.80
CA VAL A 43 -5.18 18.37 20.84
C VAL A 43 -4.37 17.23 21.45
N LYS A 44 -4.02 17.33 22.74
CA LYS A 44 -3.28 16.27 23.45
C LYS A 44 -4.12 15.00 23.59
N GLU A 45 -5.40 15.12 23.92
CA GLU A 45 -6.33 13.97 23.97
C GLU A 45 -6.52 13.33 22.59
N LYS A 46 -6.70 14.12 21.54
CA LYS A 46 -6.77 13.62 20.17
C LYS A 46 -5.49 12.89 19.74
N MET A 47 -4.32 13.44 20.09
CA MET A 47 -3.03 12.78 19.82
C MET A 47 -2.88 11.49 20.61
N ALA A 48 -3.25 11.47 21.88
CA ALA A 48 -3.21 10.27 22.72
C ALA A 48 -4.13 9.18 22.16
N ALA A 49 -5.35 9.53 21.74
CA ALA A 49 -6.27 8.60 21.09
C ALA A 49 -5.72 8.02 19.78
N ILE A 50 -4.99 8.80 19.00
CA ILE A 50 -4.34 8.35 17.77
C ILE A 50 -3.15 7.45 18.05
N ILE A 51 -2.39 7.70 19.11
CA ILE A 51 -1.21 6.93 19.49
C ILE A 51 -1.61 5.62 20.19
N SER A 52 -2.64 5.64 21.02
CA SER A 52 -3.15 4.45 21.73
C SER A 52 -3.96 3.52 20.82
N HIS A 53 -4.59 4.06 19.79
CA HIS A 53 -5.12 3.32 18.68
C HIS A 53 -4.25 3.70 17.47
N PRO A 54 -3.16 2.94 17.17
CA PRO A 54 -2.48 3.13 15.91
C PRO A 54 -3.57 3.03 14.86
N LEU A 55 -3.90 4.20 14.30
CA LEU A 55 -4.87 4.27 13.22
C LEU A 55 -4.51 3.12 12.27
N GLN A 56 -5.30 2.07 12.31
CA GLN A 56 -5.66 1.49 11.04
C GLN A 56 -5.98 2.72 10.20
N VAL A 57 -5.03 3.09 9.33
CA VAL A 57 -5.30 4.05 8.28
C VAL A 57 -6.68 3.63 7.83
N ALA A 58 -7.68 4.48 8.10
CA ALA A 58 -8.99 4.26 7.53
C ALA A 58 -8.71 4.33 6.02
N THR A 59 -8.32 3.21 5.48
CA THR A 59 -8.54 2.91 4.09
C THR A 59 -10.01 3.18 3.95
N PRO A 60 -10.42 4.08 3.04
CA PRO A 60 -11.83 4.28 2.79
C PRO A 60 -12.42 2.88 2.81
N LYS A 61 -13.48 2.65 3.58
CA LYS A 61 -14.20 1.38 3.65
C LYS A 61 -14.65 0.99 2.24
N GLY A 62 -13.69 0.63 1.40
CA GLY A 62 -13.86 -0.18 0.24
C GLY A 62 -14.14 -1.55 0.85
N GLN A 63 -15.39 -1.96 0.82
CA GLN A 63 -15.82 -3.30 1.08
C GLN A 63 -14.80 -4.21 0.42
N GLY A 64 -13.98 -4.82 1.23
CA GLY A 64 -13.03 -5.90 0.97
C GLY A 64 -12.71 -6.28 -0.47
N LYS A 65 -12.36 -5.31 -1.34
CA LYS A 65 -11.94 -5.63 -2.70
C LYS A 65 -10.76 -6.57 -2.65
N THR A 66 -10.84 -7.63 -3.43
CA THR A 66 -9.73 -8.54 -3.62
C THR A 66 -8.66 -7.89 -4.47
N PHE A 67 -7.43 -8.35 -4.35
CA PHE A 67 -6.34 -7.84 -5.17
C PHE A 67 -6.58 -8.11 -6.68
N GLY A 68 -7.26 -9.23 -6.99
CA GLY A 68 -7.68 -9.56 -8.36
C GLY A 68 -8.63 -8.51 -8.96
N GLU A 69 -9.61 -8.02 -8.17
CA GLU A 69 -10.50 -6.94 -8.61
C GLU A 69 -9.73 -5.64 -8.88
N VAL A 70 -8.75 -5.32 -8.04
CA VAL A 70 -7.89 -4.14 -8.24
C VAL A 70 -7.02 -4.28 -9.49
N LEU A 71 -6.46 -5.47 -9.74
CA LEU A 71 -5.69 -5.76 -10.95
C LEU A 71 -6.54 -5.60 -12.22
N ASN A 72 -7.76 -6.11 -12.22
CA ASN A 72 -8.67 -5.99 -13.36
C ASN A 72 -9.03 -4.52 -13.63
N LEU A 73 -9.40 -3.77 -12.59
CA LEU A 73 -9.67 -2.33 -12.70
C LEU A 73 -8.45 -1.57 -13.23
N TRP A 74 -7.27 -1.88 -12.72
CA TRP A 74 -6.03 -1.28 -13.20
C TRP A 74 -5.77 -1.59 -14.67
N MET A 75 -5.95 -2.83 -15.10
CA MET A 75 -5.80 -3.24 -16.49
C MET A 75 -6.79 -2.51 -17.41
N ASP A 76 -8.07 -2.45 -17.05
CA ASP A 76 -9.11 -1.81 -17.86
C ASP A 76 -8.83 -0.31 -18.03
N ASN A 77 -8.41 0.37 -16.98
CA ASN A 77 -8.08 1.80 -17.06
C ASN A 77 -6.79 2.10 -17.86
N ASN A 78 -5.90 1.12 -17.98
CA ASN A 78 -4.65 1.30 -18.73
C ASN A 78 -4.70 0.75 -20.15
N ARG A 79 -5.76 0.03 -20.56
CA ARG A 79 -5.90 -0.56 -21.91
C ARG A 79 -5.73 0.48 -23.02
N ALA A 80 -6.32 1.66 -22.88
CA ALA A 80 -6.22 2.73 -23.86
C ALA A 80 -4.81 3.34 -24.01
N ARG A 81 -3.97 3.18 -22.98
CA ARG A 81 -2.63 3.81 -22.88
C ARG A 81 -1.50 2.86 -23.24
N LEU A 82 -1.74 1.55 -23.18
CA LEU A 82 -0.74 0.52 -23.39
C LEU A 82 -0.82 -0.03 -24.84
N LYS A 83 0.34 -0.39 -25.37
CA LYS A 83 0.41 -1.11 -26.65
C LYS A 83 -0.18 -2.52 -26.50
N GLY A 84 -0.83 -3.06 -27.54
CA GLY A 84 -1.46 -4.37 -27.52
C GLY A 84 -0.56 -5.51 -27.03
N GLY A 85 0.69 -5.56 -27.48
CA GLY A 85 1.66 -6.55 -27.00
C GLY A 85 1.98 -6.45 -25.50
N THR A 86 1.96 -5.23 -24.94
CA THR A 86 2.17 -5.03 -23.51
C THR A 86 0.95 -5.48 -22.72
N ILE A 87 -0.26 -5.21 -23.21
CA ILE A 87 -1.51 -5.66 -22.60
C ILE A 87 -1.52 -7.18 -22.51
N ASN A 88 -1.25 -7.88 -23.63
CA ASN A 88 -1.23 -9.34 -23.67
C ASN A 88 -0.19 -9.92 -22.71
N LYS A 89 1.00 -9.29 -22.65
CA LYS A 89 2.05 -9.70 -21.70
C LYS A 89 1.58 -9.55 -20.25
N TYR A 90 1.00 -8.42 -19.89
CA TYR A 90 0.55 -8.15 -18.52
C TYR A 90 -0.63 -9.04 -18.14
N GLN A 91 -1.59 -9.24 -19.05
CA GLN A 91 -2.70 -10.16 -18.84
C GLN A 91 -2.20 -11.57 -18.55
N ASN A 92 -1.27 -12.08 -19.36
CA ASN A 92 -0.68 -13.41 -19.15
C ASN A 92 0.02 -13.51 -17.79
N LEU A 93 0.83 -12.50 -17.41
CA LEU A 93 1.49 -12.47 -16.09
C LEU A 93 0.49 -12.51 -14.94
N ILE A 94 -0.60 -11.75 -15.07
CA ILE A 94 -1.67 -11.67 -14.06
C ILE A 94 -2.38 -13.02 -13.96
N ASP A 95 -2.90 -13.54 -15.07
CA ASP A 95 -3.73 -14.73 -15.09
C ASP A 95 -2.96 -15.99 -14.70
N THR A 96 -1.71 -16.11 -15.14
CA THR A 96 -0.90 -17.31 -14.94
C THR A 96 -0.27 -17.35 -13.54
N HIS A 97 0.17 -16.20 -13.02
CA HIS A 97 0.99 -16.20 -11.82
C HIS A 97 0.35 -15.48 -10.63
N VAL A 98 -0.28 -14.31 -10.86
CA VAL A 98 -0.74 -13.45 -9.76
C VAL A 98 -2.13 -13.84 -9.28
N MET A 99 -3.06 -14.06 -10.20
CA MET A 99 -4.47 -14.38 -9.87
C MET A 99 -4.63 -15.66 -9.05
N PRO A 100 -3.93 -16.78 -9.35
CA PRO A 100 -4.11 -18.01 -8.59
C PRO A 100 -3.70 -17.90 -7.12
N GLU A 101 -2.69 -17.09 -6.80
CA GLU A 101 -2.07 -17.05 -5.47
C GLU A 101 -2.44 -15.80 -4.67
N LEU A 102 -2.50 -14.64 -5.32
CA LEU A 102 -2.77 -13.36 -4.67
C LEU A 102 -4.15 -12.78 -5.01
N GLY A 103 -4.81 -13.27 -6.07
CA GLY A 103 -6.06 -12.70 -6.58
C GLY A 103 -7.18 -12.67 -5.54
N GLN A 104 -7.32 -13.70 -4.72
CA GLN A 104 -8.35 -13.81 -3.68
C GLN A 104 -7.98 -13.08 -2.38
N THR A 105 -6.73 -12.61 -2.26
CA THR A 105 -6.29 -11.89 -1.06
C THR A 105 -6.94 -10.51 -1.02
N LYS A 106 -7.51 -10.14 0.12
CA LYS A 106 -8.03 -8.80 0.33
C LYS A 106 -6.89 -7.78 0.28
N ILE A 107 -7.12 -6.63 -0.34
CA ILE A 107 -6.08 -5.59 -0.49
C ILE A 107 -5.49 -5.17 0.86
N ASN A 108 -6.28 -5.19 1.93
CA ASN A 108 -5.84 -4.84 3.28
C ASN A 108 -4.92 -5.90 3.93
N GLU A 109 -4.94 -7.12 3.41
CA GLU A 109 -4.14 -8.26 3.89
C GLU A 109 -2.87 -8.45 3.04
N LEU A 110 -2.76 -7.69 1.95
CA LEU A 110 -1.62 -7.74 1.04
C LEU A 110 -0.44 -6.97 1.65
N SER A 111 0.39 -7.67 2.41
CA SER A 111 1.61 -7.10 3.01
C SER A 111 2.81 -7.23 2.09
N ALA A 112 3.83 -6.36 2.29
CA ALA A 112 5.11 -6.47 1.58
C ALA A 112 5.79 -7.83 1.80
N THR A 113 5.67 -8.39 3.01
CA THR A 113 6.18 -9.73 3.34
C THR A 113 5.52 -10.79 2.46
N ARG A 114 4.18 -10.77 2.33
CA ARG A 114 3.45 -11.73 1.50
C ARG A 114 3.84 -11.64 0.03
N ILE A 115 4.01 -10.43 -0.50
CA ILE A 115 4.48 -10.21 -1.88
C ILE A 115 5.90 -10.75 -2.06
N ASN A 116 6.81 -10.48 -1.14
CA ASN A 116 8.18 -10.98 -1.21
C ASN A 116 8.25 -12.51 -1.13
N THR A 117 7.46 -13.14 -0.26
CA THR A 117 7.36 -14.60 -0.19
C THR A 117 6.90 -15.17 -1.53
N PHE A 118 5.82 -14.61 -2.10
CA PHE A 118 5.31 -14.99 -3.41
C PHE A 118 6.39 -14.87 -4.52
N LEU A 119 7.12 -13.74 -4.57
CA LEU A 119 8.17 -13.54 -5.59
C LEU A 119 9.32 -14.53 -5.42
N ASN A 120 9.73 -14.84 -4.19
CA ASN A 120 10.76 -15.85 -3.89
C ASN A 120 10.33 -17.25 -4.29
N GLU A 121 9.07 -17.61 -4.09
CA GLU A 121 8.50 -18.87 -4.55
C GLU A 121 8.53 -18.96 -6.08
N LYS A 122 8.22 -17.86 -6.79
CA LYS A 122 8.32 -17.82 -8.27
C LYS A 122 9.75 -17.96 -8.78
N ILE A 123 10.74 -17.44 -8.06
CA ILE A 123 12.15 -17.67 -8.39
C ILE A 123 12.51 -19.14 -8.22
N SER A 124 11.98 -19.83 -7.21
CA SER A 124 12.35 -21.21 -6.90
C SER A 124 11.54 -22.24 -7.68
N ARG A 125 10.23 -22.05 -7.86
CA ARG A 125 9.28 -23.02 -8.44
C ARG A 125 8.19 -22.38 -9.30
N GLY A 126 8.49 -21.30 -10.00
CA GLY A 126 7.47 -20.50 -10.70
C GLY A 126 7.06 -20.98 -12.08
N ARG A 127 7.71 -21.97 -12.66
CA ARG A 127 7.36 -22.48 -13.98
C ARG A 127 6.08 -23.33 -13.94
N VAL A 128 5.21 -23.11 -14.89
CA VAL A 128 3.93 -23.83 -15.00
C VAL A 128 4.13 -25.32 -15.30
N ASP A 129 5.21 -25.66 -16.01
CA ASP A 129 5.59 -27.04 -16.35
C ASP A 129 6.26 -27.79 -15.18
N GLY A 130 6.44 -27.14 -14.02
CA GLY A 130 7.10 -27.72 -12.85
C GLY A 130 8.61 -27.90 -12.98
N SER A 131 9.25 -27.48 -14.08
CA SER A 131 10.67 -27.70 -14.36
C SER A 131 11.61 -26.76 -13.60
N GLY A 132 11.09 -25.92 -12.70
CA GLY A 132 11.92 -25.02 -11.87
C GLY A 132 11.38 -23.62 -11.70
N GLY A 133 12.25 -22.66 -11.42
CA GLY A 133 11.91 -21.28 -11.19
C GLY A 133 11.83 -20.41 -12.45
N LEU A 134 11.23 -19.25 -12.28
CA LEU A 134 11.20 -18.20 -13.31
C LEU A 134 12.51 -17.42 -13.33
N SER A 135 12.88 -16.90 -14.51
CA SER A 135 14.04 -16.01 -14.61
C SER A 135 13.83 -14.74 -13.80
N ALA A 136 14.91 -14.16 -13.28
CA ALA A 136 14.89 -12.91 -12.53
C ALA A 136 14.23 -11.75 -13.31
N SER A 137 14.43 -11.70 -14.63
CA SER A 137 13.81 -10.70 -15.50
C SER A 137 12.29 -10.87 -15.58
N TYR A 138 11.80 -12.11 -15.61
CA TYR A 138 10.37 -12.41 -15.64
C TYR A 138 9.70 -12.07 -14.30
N VAL A 139 10.33 -12.45 -13.18
CA VAL A 139 9.85 -12.11 -11.82
C VAL A 139 9.83 -10.59 -11.61
N ARG A 140 10.82 -9.86 -12.13
CA ARG A 140 10.81 -8.40 -12.14
C ARG A 140 9.61 -7.83 -12.88
N SER A 141 9.22 -8.43 -14.01
CA SER A 141 8.02 -8.02 -14.74
C SER A 141 6.73 -8.25 -13.94
N ILE A 142 6.63 -9.36 -13.20
CA ILE A 142 5.51 -9.63 -12.27
C ILE A 142 5.48 -8.56 -11.18
N MET A 143 6.61 -8.27 -10.55
CA MET A 143 6.73 -7.24 -9.50
C MET A 143 6.32 -5.85 -10.00
N LEU A 144 6.67 -5.48 -11.24
CA LEU A 144 6.26 -4.21 -11.83
C LEU A 144 4.74 -4.10 -11.97
N VAL A 145 4.06 -5.16 -12.40
CA VAL A 145 2.60 -5.20 -12.52
C VAL A 145 1.94 -5.08 -11.14
N ILE A 146 2.41 -5.85 -10.15
CA ILE A 146 1.90 -5.80 -8.78
C ILE A 146 2.05 -4.38 -8.21
N ASN A 147 3.23 -3.77 -8.32
CA ASN A 147 3.47 -2.43 -7.81
C ASN A 147 2.64 -1.36 -8.53
N ALA A 148 2.42 -1.50 -9.82
CA ALA A 148 1.59 -0.58 -10.59
C ALA A 148 0.12 -0.65 -10.16
N ALA A 149 -0.40 -1.85 -9.90
CA ALA A 149 -1.77 -2.04 -9.42
C ALA A 149 -1.98 -1.55 -7.97
N ILE A 150 -0.99 -1.73 -7.09
CA ILE A 150 -1.08 -1.25 -5.69
C ILE A 150 -1.07 0.28 -5.60
N LYS A 151 -0.40 0.94 -6.54
CA LYS A 151 -0.33 2.41 -6.59
C LYS A 151 -1.57 3.06 -7.22
N TYR A 152 -2.40 2.23 -7.86
CA TYR A 152 -3.66 2.66 -8.50
C TYR A 152 -4.76 2.89 -7.46
#